data_38ad443c26c37ad79681aa53c954efc0
#
_entry.id   38ad443c26c37ad79681aa53c954efc0
#
_cell.length_a   1.000
_cell.length_b   1.000
_cell.length_c   1.000
_cell.angle_alpha   90.00
_cell.angle_beta   90.00
_cell.angle_gamma   90.00
#
_symmetry.space_group_name_H-M   'P 1'
#
loop_
_entity.id
_entity.type
_entity.pdbx_description
1 polymer ?
#
loop_
_entity_poly.entity_id
_entity_poly.type
_entity_poly.pdbx_seq_one_letter_code
_entity_poly.pdbx_strand_id
1 'polypeptide(L)'
;MTAKSKKTEKRIEEAITAETTALAQTETDAPKEVSVQDHITVVIPYCKEFAQGRELLFALRSWQHNVRFGINIVVIGDREDWFSDEITFIEHERISDNAQVDTLAILRVAVESAEVTGRFIWTNDDIYVMNPISLAHIELPKVLGTLNSDKYKGLYAENMKRTKLLLEKNGLLCLNYGTHTPLLFDKGQLTAMFERFPELENGGYLFSSVYYNSLPYPTQPVYLDWKTDQVLLPVVSKQPDEKVVAEMLSRKVFMNNAVSGYSPWLEKFLEDCFPSPSDFEE
;
A
#
# COMPACT_ATOMS: atom_id res chain seq x y z
N MET A 1 57.11 13.05 -26.88
CA MET A 1 55.68 13.42 -26.74
C MET A 1 55.33 14.45 -27.77
N THR A 2 54.50 14.08 -28.73
CA THR A 2 54.20 14.88 -29.91
C THR A 2 53.09 15.88 -29.62
N ALA A 3 53.14 17.06 -30.30
CA ALA A 3 52.16 18.16 -30.12
C ALA A 3 50.68 17.73 -30.27
N LYS A 4 50.41 16.60 -30.91
CA LYS A 4 49.10 15.99 -31.06
C LYS A 4 48.55 15.42 -29.71
N SER A 5 49.40 14.87 -28.83
CA SER A 5 49.01 14.32 -27.52
C SER A 5 48.55 15.42 -26.58
N LYS A 6 49.26 16.52 -26.51
CA LYS A 6 48.90 17.68 -25.64
C LYS A 6 47.59 18.37 -26.03
N LYS A 7 47.23 18.33 -27.32
CA LYS A 7 45.97 18.95 -27.79
C LYS A 7 44.75 18.05 -27.44
N THR A 8 44.95 16.75 -27.39
CA THR A 8 43.91 15.79 -26.99
C THR A 8 43.65 15.84 -25.48
N GLU A 9 44.72 15.89 -24.66
CA GLU A 9 44.63 16.01 -23.21
C GLU A 9 43.90 17.28 -22.78
N LYS A 10 44.24 18.42 -23.40
CA LYS A 10 43.58 19.73 -23.12
C LYS A 10 42.07 19.71 -23.47
N ARG A 11 41.67 19.03 -24.54
CA ARG A 11 40.26 18.90 -24.94
C ARG A 11 39.47 18.01 -23.97
N ILE A 12 40.10 16.98 -23.36
CA ILE A 12 39.47 16.10 -22.36
C ILE A 12 39.30 16.87 -21.04
N GLU A 13 40.30 17.65 -20.61
CA GLU A 13 40.18 18.51 -19.43
C GLU A 13 39.11 19.58 -19.56
N GLU A 14 39.01 20.23 -20.73
CA GLU A 14 37.96 21.23 -21.00
C GLU A 14 36.55 20.59 -21.03
N ALA A 15 36.40 19.35 -21.53
CA ALA A 15 35.14 18.64 -21.53
C ALA A 15 34.73 18.21 -20.10
N ILE A 16 35.67 17.71 -19.31
CA ILE A 16 35.40 17.31 -17.91
C ILE A 16 35.00 18.54 -17.05
N THR A 17 35.68 19.67 -17.28
CA THR A 17 35.37 20.92 -16.55
C THR A 17 33.98 21.47 -16.92
N ALA A 18 33.57 21.36 -18.19
CA ALA A 18 32.24 21.78 -18.65
C ALA A 18 31.12 20.88 -18.08
N GLU A 19 31.36 19.58 -18.05
CA GLU A 19 30.40 18.60 -17.46
C GLU A 19 30.26 18.79 -15.95
N THR A 20 31.38 19.03 -15.23
CA THR A 20 31.36 19.27 -13.78
C THR A 20 30.66 20.60 -13.44
N THR A 21 30.80 21.62 -14.29
CA THR A 21 30.12 22.93 -14.11
C THR A 21 28.62 22.82 -14.42
N ALA A 22 28.23 21.99 -15.39
CA ALA A 22 26.82 21.71 -15.68
C ALA A 22 26.13 20.90 -14.57
N LEU A 23 26.81 19.93 -13.95
CA LEU A 23 26.33 19.18 -12.78
C LEU A 23 26.20 20.05 -11.53
N ALA A 24 27.10 21.03 -11.33
CA ALA A 24 27.04 21.93 -10.17
C ALA A 24 25.93 23.00 -10.29
N GLN A 25 25.40 23.25 -11.48
CA GLN A 25 24.28 24.17 -11.70
C GLN A 25 22.89 23.54 -11.54
N THR A 26 22.80 22.23 -11.40
CA THR A 26 21.53 21.49 -11.16
C THR A 26 21.22 21.23 -9.68
N GLU A 27 22.10 21.64 -8.74
CA GLU A 27 21.93 21.37 -7.29
C GLU A 27 21.41 22.57 -6.47
N THR A 28 20.83 23.60 -7.06
CA THR A 28 20.23 24.72 -6.32
C THR A 28 18.74 24.92 -6.56
N ASP A 29 17.99 23.84 -6.76
CA ASP A 29 16.56 23.90 -6.47
C ASP A 29 16.36 23.61 -4.98
N ALA A 30 16.12 24.68 -4.20
CA ALA A 30 15.61 24.56 -2.84
C ALA A 30 14.36 23.67 -2.86
N PRO A 31 14.12 22.85 -1.82
CA PRO A 31 12.94 22.02 -1.78
C PRO A 31 11.71 22.93 -1.99
N LYS A 32 10.98 22.71 -3.08
CA LYS A 32 9.70 23.37 -3.31
C LYS A 32 8.85 23.12 -2.07
N GLU A 33 8.33 24.19 -1.47
CA GLU A 33 7.27 24.07 -0.48
C GLU A 33 6.20 23.13 -1.07
N VAL A 34 5.98 22.01 -0.42
CA VAL A 34 4.94 21.02 -0.79
C VAL A 34 3.61 21.77 -0.59
N SER A 35 2.91 22.06 -1.67
CA SER A 35 1.61 22.71 -1.59
C SER A 35 0.64 21.73 -0.90
N VAL A 36 -0.35 22.27 -0.18
CA VAL A 36 -1.41 21.47 0.51
C VAL A 36 -2.15 20.53 -0.48
N GLN A 37 -1.98 20.73 -1.80
CA GLN A 37 -2.55 19.88 -2.86
C GLN A 37 -1.78 18.59 -3.14
N ASP A 38 -0.58 18.41 -2.57
CA ASP A 38 0.29 17.26 -2.84
C ASP A 38 0.16 16.12 -1.83
N HIS A 39 -0.77 16.22 -0.85
CA HIS A 39 -1.05 15.14 0.09
C HIS A 39 -2.04 14.13 -0.49
N ILE A 40 -1.73 12.85 -0.32
CA ILE A 40 -2.63 11.76 -0.68
C ILE A 40 -3.28 11.16 0.56
N THR A 41 -4.58 10.92 0.51
CA THR A 41 -5.29 10.26 1.61
C THR A 41 -4.89 8.79 1.69
N VAL A 42 -4.56 8.32 2.89
CA VAL A 42 -4.35 6.90 3.21
C VAL A 42 -5.53 6.44 4.05
N VAL A 43 -6.35 5.56 3.51
CA VAL A 43 -7.52 4.99 4.19
C VAL A 43 -7.16 3.65 4.79
N ILE A 44 -7.42 3.50 6.08
CA ILE A 44 -7.15 2.30 6.86
C ILE A 44 -8.46 1.80 7.49
N PRO A 45 -9.02 0.67 7.06
CA PRO A 45 -10.10 0.01 7.79
C PRO A 45 -9.53 -0.55 9.09
N TYR A 46 -10.23 -0.33 10.21
CA TYR A 46 -9.79 -0.82 11.51
C TYR A 46 -10.93 -1.40 12.34
N CYS A 47 -10.72 -2.61 12.84
CA CYS A 47 -11.67 -3.26 13.75
C CYS A 47 -10.90 -3.76 14.98
N LYS A 48 -11.14 -3.12 16.11
CA LYS A 48 -10.46 -3.39 17.39
C LYS A 48 -10.63 -4.84 17.88
N GLU A 49 -11.77 -5.44 17.57
CA GLU A 49 -12.05 -6.85 17.94
C GLU A 49 -11.04 -7.83 17.30
N PHE A 50 -10.48 -7.47 16.13
CA PHE A 50 -9.53 -8.34 15.41
C PHE A 50 -8.07 -7.94 15.59
N ALA A 51 -7.80 -6.77 16.16
CA ALA A 51 -6.44 -6.37 16.48
C ALA A 51 -5.80 -7.38 17.45
N GLN A 52 -4.59 -7.84 17.12
CA GLN A 52 -3.84 -8.80 17.96
C GLN A 52 -2.92 -8.10 18.95
N GLY A 53 -2.72 -6.78 18.77
CA GLY A 53 -1.88 -5.94 19.61
C GLY A 53 -1.86 -4.50 19.12
N ARG A 54 -0.66 -3.95 18.93
CA ARG A 54 -0.45 -2.56 18.51
C ARG A 54 -0.16 -2.43 17.00
N GLU A 55 -0.78 -3.28 16.15
CA GLU A 55 -0.52 -3.29 14.71
C GLU A 55 -0.73 -1.90 14.09
N LEU A 56 -1.91 -1.32 14.29
CA LEU A 56 -2.25 0.00 13.73
C LEU A 56 -1.25 1.08 14.14
N LEU A 57 -0.84 1.10 15.41
CA LEU A 57 0.13 2.06 15.92
C LEU A 57 1.47 1.95 15.17
N PHE A 58 2.00 0.74 15.02
CA PHE A 58 3.26 0.53 14.30
C PHE A 58 3.11 0.72 12.78
N ALA A 59 1.96 0.40 12.21
CA ALA A 59 1.67 0.73 10.82
C ALA A 59 1.77 2.24 10.60
N LEU A 60 1.10 3.07 11.40
CA LEU A 60 1.14 4.53 11.31
C LEU A 60 2.56 5.09 11.49
N ARG A 61 3.30 4.62 12.51
CA ARG A 61 4.71 4.99 12.69
C ARG A 61 5.56 4.66 11.47
N SER A 62 5.36 3.48 10.88
CA SER A 62 6.09 3.04 9.69
C SER A 62 5.77 3.90 8.46
N TRP A 63 4.51 4.29 8.29
CA TRP A 63 4.07 5.19 7.25
C TRP A 63 4.74 6.56 7.39
N GLN A 64 4.67 7.18 8.56
CA GLN A 64 5.32 8.48 8.79
C GLN A 64 6.83 8.41 8.59
N HIS A 65 7.48 7.34 9.06
CA HIS A 65 8.93 7.19 9.00
C HIS A 65 9.46 6.99 7.57
N ASN A 66 8.77 6.20 6.74
CA ASN A 66 9.30 5.70 5.47
C ASN A 66 8.65 6.26 4.21
N VAL A 67 7.49 6.92 4.30
CA VAL A 67 6.84 7.49 3.13
C VAL A 67 7.49 8.84 2.75
N ARG A 68 7.77 9.05 1.46
CA ARG A 68 8.47 10.24 0.92
C ARG A 68 7.54 11.15 0.10
N PHE A 69 6.28 11.22 0.50
CA PHE A 69 5.26 12.15 -0.04
C PHE A 69 4.31 12.53 1.10
N GLY A 70 3.57 13.63 0.93
CA GLY A 70 2.59 14.06 1.93
C GLY A 70 1.42 13.09 2.04
N ILE A 71 1.01 12.76 3.26
CA ILE A 71 -0.13 11.87 3.52
C ILE A 71 -1.09 12.50 4.53
N ASN A 72 -2.39 12.21 4.37
CA ASN A 72 -3.42 12.42 5.37
C ASN A 72 -3.99 11.06 5.75
N ILE A 73 -4.08 10.76 7.03
CA ILE A 73 -4.60 9.47 7.51
C ILE A 73 -6.10 9.58 7.78
N VAL A 74 -6.85 8.64 7.20
CA VAL A 74 -8.28 8.41 7.48
C VAL A 74 -8.44 6.99 8.00
N VAL A 75 -8.85 6.84 9.25
CA VAL A 75 -9.22 5.55 9.84
C VAL A 75 -10.73 5.41 9.83
N ILE A 76 -11.22 4.28 9.27
CA ILE A 76 -12.66 3.97 9.21
C ILE A 76 -12.91 2.69 10.00
N GLY A 77 -13.73 2.77 11.04
CA GLY A 77 -14.06 1.64 11.91
C GLY A 77 -14.10 2.03 13.37
N ASP A 78 -13.27 1.40 14.19
CA ASP A 78 -13.16 1.67 15.63
C ASP A 78 -12.13 2.76 15.94
N ARG A 79 -12.36 3.49 17.02
CA ARG A 79 -11.44 4.53 17.54
C ARG A 79 -10.56 3.96 18.64
N GLU A 80 -9.28 4.36 18.64
CA GLU A 80 -8.37 4.15 19.77
C GLU A 80 -8.21 5.44 20.57
N ASP A 81 -7.97 5.31 21.89
CA ASP A 81 -7.84 6.44 22.82
C ASP A 81 -6.59 7.28 22.57
N TRP A 82 -5.60 6.72 21.88
CA TRP A 82 -4.32 7.36 21.55
C TRP A 82 -4.31 8.08 20.17
N PHE A 83 -5.43 8.14 19.46
CA PHE A 83 -5.49 8.89 18.19
C PHE A 83 -5.35 10.38 18.45
N SER A 84 -4.37 10.99 17.78
CA SER A 84 -4.24 12.46 17.75
C SER A 84 -5.26 13.12 16.80
N ASP A 85 -5.33 14.44 16.82
CA ASP A 85 -6.17 15.22 15.91
C ASP A 85 -5.68 15.16 14.44
N GLU A 86 -4.49 14.63 14.17
CA GLU A 86 -3.96 14.42 12.81
C GLU A 86 -4.60 13.20 12.10
N ILE A 87 -5.34 12.37 12.83
CA ILE A 87 -6.15 11.29 12.26
C ILE A 87 -7.58 11.78 12.01
N THR A 88 -8.00 11.77 10.77
CA THR A 88 -9.43 11.85 10.44
C THR A 88 -10.09 10.52 10.77
N PHE A 89 -10.96 10.49 11.75
CA PHE A 89 -11.66 9.28 12.16
C PHE A 89 -13.11 9.29 11.65
N ILE A 90 -13.53 8.15 11.05
CA ILE A 90 -14.91 7.91 10.61
C ILE A 90 -15.40 6.64 11.28
N GLU A 91 -16.41 6.77 12.13
CA GLU A 91 -17.00 5.63 12.81
C GLU A 91 -17.72 4.69 11.85
N HIS A 92 -17.49 3.40 11.98
CA HIS A 92 -18.18 2.37 11.23
C HIS A 92 -18.33 1.09 12.08
N GLU A 93 -19.56 0.72 12.37
CA GLU A 93 -19.84 -0.54 13.04
C GLU A 93 -19.73 -1.70 12.05
N ARG A 94 -19.11 -2.79 12.48
CA ARG A 94 -19.02 -4.01 11.71
C ARG A 94 -20.41 -4.56 11.38
N ILE A 95 -20.68 -4.81 10.10
CA ILE A 95 -22.00 -5.24 9.62
C ILE A 95 -22.08 -6.74 9.29
N SER A 96 -20.94 -7.46 9.25
CA SER A 96 -20.91 -8.86 8.82
C SER A 96 -19.72 -9.65 9.38
N ASP A 97 -19.92 -10.94 9.64
CA ASP A 97 -18.84 -11.90 9.92
C ASP A 97 -18.03 -12.26 8.68
N ASN A 98 -18.54 -11.92 7.50
CA ASN A 98 -17.77 -12.03 6.27
C ASN A 98 -16.94 -10.75 6.06
N ALA A 99 -15.65 -10.82 6.35
CA ALA A 99 -14.73 -9.69 6.24
C ALA A 99 -14.79 -8.98 4.88
N GLN A 100 -15.12 -9.68 3.77
CA GLN A 100 -15.22 -9.04 2.46
C GLN A 100 -16.51 -8.23 2.30
N VAL A 101 -17.58 -8.58 3.00
CA VAL A 101 -18.83 -7.78 3.05
C VAL A 101 -18.56 -6.50 3.83
N ASP A 102 -17.94 -6.63 4.99
CA ASP A 102 -17.63 -5.50 5.86
C ASP A 102 -16.63 -4.54 5.19
N THR A 103 -15.55 -5.06 4.59
CA THR A 103 -14.58 -4.26 3.84
C THR A 103 -15.24 -3.48 2.68
N LEU A 104 -16.19 -4.08 1.96
CA LEU A 104 -16.93 -3.38 0.90
C LEU A 104 -17.80 -2.25 1.45
N ALA A 105 -18.41 -2.43 2.62
CA ALA A 105 -19.16 -1.38 3.29
C ALA A 105 -18.25 -0.22 3.70
N ILE A 106 -17.10 -0.50 4.32
CA ILE A 106 -16.10 0.51 4.67
C ILE A 106 -15.60 1.25 3.42
N LEU A 107 -15.37 0.53 2.32
CA LEU A 107 -14.95 1.16 1.05
C LEU A 107 -16.01 2.11 0.50
N ARG A 108 -17.33 1.80 0.67
CA ARG A 108 -18.41 2.73 0.32
C ARG A 108 -18.38 3.98 1.20
N VAL A 109 -18.21 3.81 2.50
CA VAL A 109 -18.05 4.95 3.43
C VAL A 109 -16.90 5.85 2.98
N ALA A 110 -15.75 5.26 2.59
CA ALA A 110 -14.62 6.02 2.06
C ALA A 110 -14.98 6.78 0.77
N VAL A 111 -15.69 6.14 -0.15
CA VAL A 111 -16.11 6.76 -1.42
C VAL A 111 -17.14 7.87 -1.20
N GLU A 112 -18.03 7.75 -0.24
CA GLU A 112 -19.08 8.74 0.06
C GLU A 112 -18.57 9.91 0.92
N SER A 113 -17.51 9.69 1.71
CA SER A 113 -16.95 10.71 2.62
C SER A 113 -16.32 11.88 1.86
N ALA A 114 -16.53 13.10 2.35
CA ALA A 114 -15.84 14.31 1.88
C ALA A 114 -14.35 14.32 2.25
N GLU A 115 -13.96 13.59 3.29
CA GLU A 115 -12.58 13.51 3.80
C GLU A 115 -11.66 12.70 2.88
N VAL A 116 -12.22 11.86 2.03
CA VAL A 116 -11.48 11.09 1.03
C VAL A 116 -11.71 11.71 -0.34
N THR A 117 -10.68 12.27 -0.96
CA THR A 117 -10.79 13.00 -2.23
C THR A 117 -9.91 12.40 -3.32
N GLY A 118 -10.38 12.44 -4.58
CA GLY A 118 -9.60 12.07 -5.76
C GLY A 118 -9.02 10.65 -5.69
N ARG A 119 -7.70 10.54 -5.83
CA ARG A 119 -6.94 9.29 -5.66
C ARG A 119 -6.58 9.12 -4.19
N PHE A 120 -6.71 7.92 -3.68
CA PHE A 120 -6.34 7.58 -2.31
C PHE A 120 -5.69 6.21 -2.21
N ILE A 121 -4.90 5.99 -1.18
CA ILE A 121 -4.27 4.72 -0.87
C ILE A 121 -5.15 3.98 0.13
N TRP A 122 -5.44 2.72 -0.17
CA TRP A 122 -6.04 1.78 0.77
C TRP A 122 -4.95 0.86 1.31
N THR A 123 -4.85 0.74 2.61
CA THR A 123 -3.93 -0.20 3.28
C THR A 123 -4.63 -0.83 4.48
N ASN A 124 -4.04 -1.86 5.06
CA ASN A 124 -4.56 -2.47 6.27
C ASN A 124 -3.71 -2.03 7.49
N ASP A 125 -4.28 -2.23 8.67
CA ASP A 125 -3.67 -1.93 9.97
C ASP A 125 -2.44 -2.81 10.31
N ASP A 126 -2.28 -3.94 9.62
CA ASP A 126 -1.18 -4.90 9.76
C ASP A 126 -0.11 -4.78 8.66
N ILE A 127 -0.13 -3.71 7.85
CA ILE A 127 0.85 -3.48 6.78
C ILE A 127 1.84 -2.38 7.18
N TYR A 128 3.10 -2.77 7.35
CA TYR A 128 4.21 -1.91 7.76
C TYR A 128 5.08 -1.51 6.58
N VAL A 129 5.44 -0.23 6.49
CA VAL A 129 6.39 0.27 5.49
C VAL A 129 7.79 0.19 6.08
N MET A 130 8.59 -0.78 5.65
CA MET A 130 9.89 -1.10 6.27
C MET A 130 11.08 -0.38 5.64
N ASN A 131 10.93 0.17 4.45
CA ASN A 131 11.96 0.91 3.74
C ASN A 131 11.36 2.16 3.07
N PRO A 132 12.15 3.19 2.76
CA PRO A 132 11.65 4.39 2.11
C PRO A 132 10.94 4.11 0.79
N ILE A 133 9.73 4.65 0.64
CA ILE A 133 8.92 4.51 -0.57
C ILE A 133 8.50 5.88 -1.14
N SER A 134 8.38 5.90 -2.45
CA SER A 134 7.64 6.94 -3.19
C SER A 134 6.29 6.39 -3.65
N LEU A 135 5.41 7.27 -4.13
CA LEU A 135 4.09 6.86 -4.63
C LEU A 135 4.17 5.82 -5.76
N ALA A 136 5.24 5.86 -6.58
CA ALA A 136 5.47 4.90 -7.66
C ALA A 136 5.52 3.43 -7.19
N HIS A 137 5.87 3.16 -5.93
CA HIS A 137 5.85 1.79 -5.38
C HIS A 137 4.42 1.23 -5.23
N ILE A 138 3.42 2.11 -5.17
CA ILE A 138 2.01 1.76 -4.96
C ILE A 138 1.19 1.90 -6.26
N GLU A 139 1.60 2.81 -7.16
CA GLU A 139 0.86 3.12 -8.40
C GLU A 139 0.72 1.93 -9.35
N LEU A 140 1.66 1.00 -9.33
CA LEU A 140 1.64 -0.18 -10.20
C LEU A 140 1.05 -1.38 -9.46
N PRO A 141 -0.23 -1.71 -9.68
CA PRO A 141 -0.86 -2.83 -9.01
C PRO A 141 -0.25 -4.15 -9.47
N LYS A 142 0.02 -5.04 -8.53
CA LYS A 142 0.55 -6.38 -8.77
C LYS A 142 -0.57 -7.41 -8.74
N VAL A 143 -0.38 -8.53 -9.46
CA VAL A 143 -1.32 -9.65 -9.48
C VAL A 143 -0.66 -10.95 -8.98
N LEU A 144 -1.45 -11.76 -8.29
CA LEU A 144 -1.06 -13.12 -7.85
C LEU A 144 -1.33 -14.19 -8.93
N GLY A 145 -1.74 -13.79 -10.13
CA GLY A 145 -2.23 -14.64 -11.18
C GLY A 145 -3.74 -14.52 -11.37
N THR A 146 -4.39 -15.59 -11.79
CA THR A 146 -5.86 -15.63 -11.93
C THR A 146 -6.53 -15.99 -10.61
N LEU A 147 -7.79 -15.56 -10.44
CA LEU A 147 -8.64 -15.97 -9.32
C LEU A 147 -8.82 -17.49 -9.35
N ASN A 148 -8.30 -18.17 -8.33
CA ASN A 148 -8.38 -19.62 -8.16
C ASN A 148 -8.78 -19.97 -6.74
N SER A 149 -10.07 -20.24 -6.54
CA SER A 149 -10.65 -20.55 -5.25
C SER A 149 -10.20 -21.90 -4.67
N ASP A 150 -9.69 -22.82 -5.52
CA ASP A 150 -9.27 -24.16 -5.07
C ASP A 150 -8.05 -24.14 -4.13
N LYS A 151 -7.32 -23.02 -4.14
CA LYS A 151 -6.17 -22.78 -3.25
C LYS A 151 -6.57 -22.35 -1.84
N TYR A 152 -7.84 -22.04 -1.61
CA TYR A 152 -8.34 -21.43 -0.39
C TYR A 152 -9.51 -22.24 0.19
N LYS A 153 -9.95 -21.92 1.41
CA LYS A 153 -11.07 -22.58 2.09
C LYS A 153 -11.99 -21.55 2.73
N GLY A 154 -13.19 -21.99 3.09
CA GLY A 154 -14.19 -21.18 3.81
C GLY A 154 -14.67 -19.98 3.01
N LEU A 155 -15.13 -18.96 3.73
CA LEU A 155 -15.75 -17.76 3.15
C LEU A 155 -14.87 -17.05 2.11
N TYR A 156 -13.55 -17.05 2.32
CA TYR A 156 -12.64 -16.40 1.35
C TYR A 156 -12.65 -17.11 -0.01
N ALA A 157 -12.66 -18.45 -0.02
CA ALA A 157 -12.78 -19.22 -1.26
C ALA A 157 -14.12 -18.97 -1.96
N GLU A 158 -15.22 -18.89 -1.19
CA GLU A 158 -16.55 -18.59 -1.72
C GLU A 158 -16.62 -17.18 -2.31
N ASN A 159 -16.07 -16.18 -1.62
CA ASN A 159 -15.99 -14.79 -2.10
C ASN A 159 -15.14 -14.70 -3.37
N MET A 160 -14.02 -15.42 -3.44
CA MET A 160 -13.18 -15.48 -4.65
C MET A 160 -13.94 -16.11 -5.82
N LYS A 161 -14.65 -17.20 -5.60
CA LYS A 161 -15.50 -17.85 -6.62
C LYS A 161 -16.59 -16.91 -7.10
N ARG A 162 -17.26 -16.23 -6.18
CA ARG A 162 -18.32 -15.24 -6.50
C ARG A 162 -17.73 -14.08 -7.31
N THR A 163 -16.56 -13.56 -6.94
CA THR A 163 -15.87 -12.52 -7.69
C THR A 163 -15.55 -12.97 -9.11
N LYS A 164 -14.99 -14.17 -9.26
CA LYS A 164 -14.68 -14.73 -10.56
C LYS A 164 -15.91 -14.83 -11.45
N LEU A 165 -17.01 -15.36 -10.93
CA LEU A 165 -18.27 -15.49 -11.68
C LEU A 165 -18.84 -14.12 -12.10
N LEU A 166 -18.75 -13.10 -11.24
CA LEU A 166 -19.18 -11.73 -11.58
C LEU A 166 -18.34 -11.18 -12.75
N LEU A 167 -17.03 -11.33 -12.70
CA LEU A 167 -16.13 -10.86 -13.76
C LEU A 167 -16.36 -11.60 -15.07
N GLU A 168 -16.45 -12.94 -15.04
CA GLU A 168 -16.73 -13.78 -16.23
C GLU A 168 -18.06 -13.42 -16.88
N LYS A 169 -19.13 -13.26 -16.09
CA LYS A 169 -20.46 -12.82 -16.57
C LYS A 169 -20.42 -11.49 -17.34
N ASN A 170 -19.47 -10.63 -16.98
CA ASN A 170 -19.28 -9.30 -17.58
C ASN A 170 -18.19 -9.28 -18.66
N GLY A 171 -17.63 -10.42 -19.05
CA GLY A 171 -16.59 -10.51 -20.08
C GLY A 171 -15.27 -9.86 -19.68
N LEU A 172 -14.99 -9.79 -18.37
CA LEU A 172 -13.78 -9.16 -17.82
C LEU A 172 -12.69 -10.20 -17.52
N LEU A 173 -11.46 -9.72 -17.39
CA LEU A 173 -10.35 -10.53 -16.89
C LEU A 173 -10.63 -10.97 -15.44
N CYS A 174 -10.09 -12.13 -15.06
CA CYS A 174 -10.24 -12.69 -13.73
C CYS A 174 -8.88 -12.71 -12.99
N LEU A 175 -8.19 -11.59 -12.96
CA LEU A 175 -6.92 -11.45 -12.27
C LEU A 175 -7.12 -11.24 -10.78
N ASN A 176 -6.24 -11.83 -9.97
CA ASN A 176 -6.26 -11.71 -8.52
C ASN A 176 -5.35 -10.58 -8.05
N TYR A 177 -5.94 -9.46 -7.64
CA TYR A 177 -5.26 -8.30 -7.06
C TYR A 177 -5.24 -8.31 -5.52
N GLY A 178 -5.57 -9.41 -4.89
CA GLY A 178 -5.51 -9.61 -3.43
C GLY A 178 -4.07 -9.82 -2.94
N THR A 179 -3.18 -8.89 -3.21
CA THR A 179 -1.75 -8.99 -2.89
C THR A 179 -1.40 -8.69 -1.44
N HIS A 180 -2.35 -8.20 -0.66
CA HIS A 180 -2.14 -7.74 0.71
C HIS A 180 -1.00 -6.72 0.81
N THR A 181 -1.06 -5.74 -0.07
CA THR A 181 -0.16 -4.58 -0.13
C THR A 181 -1.00 -3.32 -0.24
N PRO A 182 -0.46 -2.13 0.05
CA PRO A 182 -1.17 -0.88 -0.23
C PRO A 182 -1.60 -0.80 -1.70
N LEU A 183 -2.81 -0.33 -1.93
CA LEU A 183 -3.44 -0.22 -3.24
C LEU A 183 -3.87 1.22 -3.50
N LEU A 184 -3.68 1.71 -4.70
CA LEU A 184 -4.10 3.04 -5.10
C LEU A 184 -5.43 2.98 -5.84
N PHE A 185 -6.43 3.68 -5.31
CA PHE A 185 -7.75 3.79 -5.90
C PHE A 185 -8.04 5.21 -6.38
N ASP A 186 -8.90 5.31 -7.37
CA ASP A 186 -9.56 6.55 -7.78
C ASP A 186 -11.02 6.51 -7.35
N LYS A 187 -11.46 7.53 -6.63
CA LYS A 187 -12.82 7.63 -6.07
C LYS A 187 -13.90 7.59 -7.15
N GLY A 188 -13.68 8.28 -8.26
CA GLY A 188 -14.64 8.29 -9.37
C GLY A 188 -14.75 6.91 -10.04
N GLN A 189 -13.65 6.20 -10.20
CA GLN A 189 -13.64 4.84 -10.74
C GLN A 189 -14.29 3.83 -9.78
N LEU A 190 -14.12 3.99 -8.47
CA LEU A 190 -14.82 3.17 -7.47
C LEU A 190 -16.33 3.44 -7.50
N THR A 191 -16.76 4.69 -7.60
CA THR A 191 -18.17 5.05 -7.76
C THR A 191 -18.75 4.36 -8.99
N ALA A 192 -18.09 4.46 -10.13
CA ALA A 192 -18.49 3.79 -11.36
C ALA A 192 -18.53 2.25 -11.24
N MET A 193 -17.60 1.66 -10.47
CA MET A 193 -17.60 0.23 -10.15
C MET A 193 -18.86 -0.16 -9.35
N PHE A 194 -19.21 0.59 -8.31
CA PHE A 194 -20.39 0.32 -7.50
C PHE A 194 -21.71 0.48 -8.30
N GLU A 195 -21.79 1.47 -9.18
CA GLU A 195 -22.92 1.66 -10.08
C GLU A 195 -23.05 0.52 -11.10
N ARG A 196 -21.93 0.06 -11.63
CA ARG A 196 -21.86 -1.04 -12.60
C ARG A 196 -22.22 -2.40 -12.03
N PHE A 197 -21.85 -2.64 -10.76
CA PHE A 197 -22.01 -3.93 -10.09
C PHE A 197 -22.83 -3.80 -8.80
N PRO A 198 -24.16 -3.63 -8.90
CA PRO A 198 -25.01 -3.52 -7.71
C PRO A 198 -25.00 -4.79 -6.85
N GLU A 199 -24.58 -5.94 -7.40
CA GLU A 199 -24.38 -7.17 -6.64
C GLU A 199 -23.40 -7.04 -5.47
N LEU A 200 -22.48 -6.06 -5.54
CA LEU A 200 -21.51 -5.78 -4.47
C LEU A 200 -22.15 -5.33 -3.14
N GLU A 201 -23.43 -4.92 -3.16
CA GLU A 201 -24.17 -4.54 -1.94
C GLU A 201 -24.50 -5.72 -1.04
N ASN A 202 -24.71 -6.89 -1.64
CA ASN A 202 -25.35 -8.01 -0.96
C ASN A 202 -24.44 -9.26 -0.85
N GLY A 203 -23.12 -9.09 -0.99
CA GLY A 203 -22.22 -10.24 -0.91
C GLY A 203 -20.75 -9.88 -0.73
N GLY A 204 -20.00 -10.86 -0.23
CA GLY A 204 -18.55 -10.72 -0.17
C GLY A 204 -17.92 -10.90 -1.54
N TYR A 205 -17.18 -9.89 -1.97
CA TYR A 205 -16.39 -9.89 -3.21
C TYR A 205 -14.97 -9.39 -2.90
N LEU A 206 -13.99 -9.84 -3.65
CA LEU A 206 -12.63 -9.32 -3.59
C LEU A 206 -12.57 -7.97 -4.32
N PHE A 207 -12.85 -6.90 -3.60
CA PHE A 207 -13.06 -5.55 -4.15
C PHE A 207 -11.92 -5.08 -5.04
N SER A 208 -10.66 -5.30 -4.63
CA SER A 208 -9.49 -4.94 -5.45
C SER A 208 -9.49 -5.65 -6.80
N SER A 209 -9.86 -6.94 -6.81
CA SER A 209 -9.95 -7.71 -8.05
C SER A 209 -11.12 -7.23 -8.93
N VAL A 210 -12.28 -6.86 -8.34
CA VAL A 210 -13.37 -6.27 -9.12
C VAL A 210 -12.92 -4.93 -9.72
N TYR A 211 -12.35 -4.05 -8.91
CA TYR A 211 -11.91 -2.72 -9.31
C TYR A 211 -10.93 -2.78 -10.49
N TYR A 212 -9.77 -3.40 -10.30
CA TYR A 212 -8.71 -3.37 -11.31
C TYR A 212 -9.07 -4.12 -12.60
N ASN A 213 -9.85 -5.21 -12.53
CA ASN A 213 -10.33 -5.89 -13.73
C ASN A 213 -11.45 -5.11 -14.47
N SER A 214 -12.11 -4.15 -13.82
CA SER A 214 -13.20 -3.37 -14.41
C SER A 214 -12.78 -2.01 -14.94
N LEU A 215 -11.53 -1.60 -14.73
CA LEU A 215 -11.03 -0.33 -15.25
C LEU A 215 -11.18 -0.24 -16.77
N PRO A 216 -11.55 0.93 -17.32
CA PRO A 216 -11.76 1.10 -18.76
C PRO A 216 -10.49 0.93 -19.59
N TYR A 217 -9.34 1.11 -18.95
CA TYR A 217 -8.02 0.95 -19.58
C TYR A 217 -7.17 0.00 -18.71
N PRO A 218 -7.38 -1.32 -18.82
CA PRO A 218 -6.61 -2.26 -18.04
C PRO A 218 -5.13 -2.15 -18.43
N THR A 219 -4.30 -1.90 -17.43
CA THR A 219 -2.85 -1.96 -17.59
C THR A 219 -2.42 -3.41 -17.81
N GLN A 220 -1.28 -3.61 -18.48
CA GLN A 220 -0.67 -4.94 -18.55
C GLN A 220 -0.42 -5.45 -17.12
N PRO A 221 -0.89 -6.65 -16.75
CA PRO A 221 -0.71 -7.15 -15.40
C PRO A 221 0.76 -7.40 -15.12
N VAL A 222 1.23 -6.88 -13.99
CA VAL A 222 2.57 -7.19 -13.46
C VAL A 222 2.41 -8.23 -12.38
N TYR A 223 3.01 -9.40 -12.59
CA TYR A 223 2.93 -10.50 -11.64
C TYR A 223 3.83 -10.25 -10.44
N LEU A 224 3.31 -10.53 -9.25
CA LEU A 224 4.08 -10.49 -8.02
C LEU A 224 5.08 -11.66 -8.02
N ASP A 225 6.36 -11.34 -7.96
CA ASP A 225 7.43 -12.32 -7.73
C ASP A 225 7.97 -12.16 -6.31
N TRP A 226 7.62 -13.10 -5.46
CA TRP A 226 8.03 -13.12 -4.05
C TRP A 226 9.56 -13.08 -3.83
N LYS A 227 10.35 -13.46 -4.84
CA LYS A 227 11.82 -13.47 -4.75
C LYS A 227 12.42 -12.11 -5.07
N THR A 228 11.94 -11.49 -6.16
CA THR A 228 12.53 -10.28 -6.74
C THR A 228 11.72 -9.01 -6.43
N ASP A 229 10.44 -9.17 -6.14
CA ASP A 229 9.56 -8.04 -5.89
C ASP A 229 9.85 -7.41 -4.52
N GLN A 230 9.87 -6.09 -4.46
CA GLN A 230 10.10 -5.32 -3.24
C GLN A 230 8.84 -5.16 -2.37
N VAL A 231 7.79 -5.94 -2.65
CA VAL A 231 6.56 -5.92 -1.89
C VAL A 231 6.48 -7.13 -0.98
N LEU A 232 5.76 -7.07 0.04
CA LEU A 232 5.28 -8.05 1.00
C LEU A 232 6.28 -9.12 1.48
N LEU A 233 6.60 -9.05 2.74
CA LEU A 233 7.19 -10.12 3.53
C LEU A 233 6.22 -10.51 4.65
N PRO A 234 5.47 -11.62 4.53
CA PRO A 234 4.63 -12.09 5.62
C PRO A 234 5.50 -12.65 6.76
N VAL A 235 5.24 -12.21 7.96
CA VAL A 235 5.84 -12.77 9.18
C VAL A 235 4.81 -13.68 9.83
N VAL A 236 4.94 -14.98 9.62
CA VAL A 236 4.00 -15.98 10.14
C VAL A 236 4.56 -16.76 11.31
N SER A 237 5.84 -16.63 11.61
CA SER A 237 6.51 -17.35 12.69
C SER A 237 6.44 -16.56 14.00
N LYS A 238 6.20 -17.25 15.10
CA LYS A 238 6.26 -16.65 16.44
C LYS A 238 7.64 -16.15 16.82
N GLN A 239 8.68 -16.73 16.24
CA GLN A 239 10.08 -16.35 16.47
C GLN A 239 10.91 -16.70 15.22
N PRO A 240 10.86 -15.84 14.20
CA PRO A 240 11.63 -16.06 12.97
C PRO A 240 13.13 -15.89 13.22
N ASP A 241 13.94 -16.43 12.31
CA ASP A 241 15.38 -16.16 12.27
C ASP A 241 15.61 -14.68 11.89
N GLU A 242 16.16 -13.89 12.83
CA GLU A 242 16.37 -12.45 12.68
C GLU A 242 17.28 -12.12 11.48
N LYS A 243 18.25 -12.97 11.18
CA LYS A 243 19.15 -12.75 10.03
C LYS A 243 18.41 -12.91 8.72
N VAL A 244 17.54 -13.91 8.65
CA VAL A 244 16.69 -14.14 7.47
C VAL A 244 15.71 -12.97 7.29
N VAL A 245 15.08 -12.51 8.38
CA VAL A 245 14.20 -11.35 8.35
C VAL A 245 14.94 -10.10 7.88
N ALA A 246 16.12 -9.81 8.44
CA ALA A 246 16.93 -8.66 8.05
C ALA A 246 17.36 -8.72 6.59
N GLU A 247 17.80 -9.90 6.10
CA GLU A 247 18.15 -10.09 4.69
C GLU A 247 16.95 -9.87 3.77
N MET A 248 15.78 -10.39 4.12
CA MET A 248 14.58 -10.21 3.32
C MET A 248 14.12 -8.76 3.33
N LEU A 249 14.12 -8.08 4.47
CA LEU A 249 13.76 -6.67 4.59
C LEU A 249 14.72 -5.74 3.87
N SER A 250 15.98 -6.12 3.69
CA SER A 250 16.90 -5.35 2.84
C SER A 250 16.45 -5.21 1.38
N ARG A 251 15.53 -6.07 0.93
CA ARG A 251 15.00 -6.13 -0.44
C ARG A 251 13.51 -5.81 -0.53
N LYS A 252 12.80 -5.79 0.60
CA LYS A 252 11.34 -5.63 0.65
C LYS A 252 10.98 -4.28 1.25
N VAL A 253 9.94 -3.66 0.74
CA VAL A 253 9.46 -2.37 1.24
C VAL A 253 8.25 -2.50 2.15
N PHE A 254 7.44 -3.56 2.00
CA PHE A 254 6.29 -3.83 2.85
C PHE A 254 6.45 -5.13 3.62
N MET A 255 5.99 -5.12 4.84
CA MET A 255 5.86 -6.31 5.71
C MET A 255 4.45 -6.34 6.28
N ASN A 256 3.91 -7.53 6.47
CA ASN A 256 2.67 -7.73 7.22
C ASN A 256 2.77 -8.96 8.12
N ASN A 257 1.86 -9.09 9.08
CA ASN A 257 1.67 -10.31 9.84
C ASN A 257 0.36 -11.00 9.43
N ALA A 258 0.35 -12.32 9.53
CA ALA A 258 -0.92 -13.06 9.52
C ALA A 258 -1.63 -12.88 10.87
N VAL A 259 -2.95 -13.15 10.92
CA VAL A 259 -3.75 -13.09 12.15
C VAL A 259 -3.09 -13.82 13.34
N SER A 260 -2.42 -14.93 13.10
CA SER A 260 -1.67 -15.68 14.14
C SER A 260 -0.19 -15.30 14.23
N GLY A 261 0.24 -14.29 13.50
CA GLY A 261 1.65 -13.91 13.35
C GLY A 261 2.09 -12.81 14.32
N TYR A 262 1.15 -12.05 14.89
CA TYR A 262 1.49 -11.07 15.90
C TYR A 262 1.99 -11.77 17.17
N SER A 263 3.16 -11.41 17.62
CA SER A 263 3.85 -12.09 18.72
C SER A 263 4.71 -11.10 19.49
N PRO A 264 5.11 -11.41 20.73
CA PRO A 264 6.03 -10.56 21.49
C PRO A 264 7.34 -10.24 20.74
N TRP A 265 7.80 -11.17 19.89
CA TRP A 265 8.96 -10.93 19.03
C TRP A 265 8.66 -9.86 17.98
N LEU A 266 7.53 -9.96 17.27
CA LEU A 266 7.16 -8.99 16.23
C LEU A 266 6.94 -7.62 16.84
N GLU A 267 6.24 -7.54 17.97
CA GLU A 267 6.01 -6.28 18.68
C GLU A 267 7.33 -5.60 19.07
N LYS A 268 8.24 -6.35 19.67
CA LYS A 268 9.58 -5.87 20.03
C LYS A 268 10.36 -5.42 18.78
N PHE A 269 10.31 -6.19 17.70
CA PHE A 269 10.96 -5.87 16.44
C PHE A 269 10.44 -4.54 15.86
N LEU A 270 9.12 -4.33 15.87
CA LEU A 270 8.52 -3.09 15.40
C LEU A 270 8.85 -1.89 16.31
N GLU A 271 8.90 -2.10 17.64
CA GLU A 271 9.39 -1.08 18.57
C GLU A 271 10.84 -0.67 18.29
N ASP A 272 11.70 -1.63 18.01
CA ASP A 272 13.11 -1.36 17.69
C ASP A 272 13.27 -0.64 16.33
N CYS A 273 12.39 -0.95 15.35
CA CYS A 273 12.37 -0.27 14.06
C CYS A 273 11.76 1.14 14.14
N PHE A 274 10.74 1.33 14.95
CA PHE A 274 9.94 2.57 15.04
C PHE A 274 9.77 3.02 16.50
N PRO A 275 10.86 3.40 17.19
CA PRO A 275 10.83 3.71 18.62
C PRO A 275 10.16 5.05 18.96
N SER A 276 10.13 5.97 18.01
CA SER A 276 9.57 7.30 18.21
C SER A 276 8.08 7.33 17.91
N PRO A 277 7.25 7.98 18.75
CA PRO A 277 5.86 8.24 18.42
C PRO A 277 5.74 8.97 17.08
N SER A 278 4.64 8.74 16.39
CA SER A 278 4.25 9.48 15.20
C SER A 278 3.38 10.69 15.57
N ASP A 279 3.18 11.61 14.63
CA ASP A 279 2.25 12.74 14.78
C ASP A 279 0.80 12.27 14.91
N PHE A 280 0.53 11.01 14.60
CA PHE A 280 -0.79 10.36 14.70
C PHE A 280 -1.13 9.85 16.10
N GLU A 281 -0.24 10.03 17.08
CA GLU A 281 -0.38 9.56 18.48
C GLU A 281 -0.45 10.77 19.45
N GLU A 282 -1.35 10.68 20.48
CA GLU A 282 -1.37 11.61 21.63
C GLU A 282 -0.25 11.32 22.63
#